data_e381d3c3d05805a7c7c71ce199236aa3
#
_entry.id   e381d3c3d05805a7c7c71ce199236aa3
#
_cell.length_a   1.000
_cell.length_b   1.000
_cell.length_c   1.000
_cell.angle_alpha   90.00
_cell.angle_beta   90.00
_cell.angle_gamma   90.00
#
_symmetry.space_group_name_H-M   'P 1'
#
loop_
_entity.id
_entity.type
_entity.pdbx_description
1 polymer ?
#
loop_
_entity_poly.entity_id
_entity_poly.type
_entity_poly.pdbx_seq_one_letter_code
_entity_poly.pdbx_strand_id
1 'polypeptide(L)'
;MVKTLLNEVKEYKKDTLLSPVYVSIEAILEVFIPFLMALLVDNGIEKGNMGSIWFYGTLMLVAAFVSLWAGAKSGKHAAIASSGFAKNLRKAEYRNIQNFSFSNIDAYSTSGLITRMMTDVTNIQNAYQMMIRVCVRAPLMLIASLIMAFIINIRMAMIFVVAVLFLGVVLFGIIFIVSPIFSRLFSRYDFLNASIQENILGIRVVKSFVRKDHEIEKFRNESETIFSIQGKAEKILVFNSPVMQLCMYGTILLISWLGAHQIVAQNMTTGELMSLFTYTASILMSLMMMSMVFVMVTMSIASGKRIAEVLNQESDLTSPENGVQTVANGTIDFENVSFHYGNDEDILSHIDLHIPSGSTLGILGATGSSKSSLVQLIPRLYDVTQGSVKVAGIDVRDYDLKVLRDNVAMVLQKNVLFSGTIKENMRWGNPNATDEEIVEACKLAQADEFIQLMPNKYDTYIEQGGTNVSGGQRQRLCIARAILKSPKILILDDSTSAVDTKTDALIRQAFLEKIPHTTRIIISQRVSSIQDADQILVIDDGKISGLGTHEELLKSNAMYNETFEAQNNGGDFDEQ
;
A
#
# COMPACT_ATOMS: atom_id res chain seq x y z
N MET A 1 11.78 -12.07 -2.96
CA MET A 1 11.87 -10.65 -2.68
C MET A 1 12.83 -9.92 -3.64
N VAL A 2 14.17 -10.02 -3.50
CA VAL A 2 15.11 -9.22 -4.31
C VAL A 2 14.90 -9.42 -5.81
N LYS A 3 14.76 -10.67 -6.27
CA LYS A 3 14.50 -10.98 -7.68
C LYS A 3 13.18 -10.37 -8.18
N THR A 4 12.11 -10.46 -7.37
CA THR A 4 10.80 -9.89 -7.69
C THR A 4 10.90 -8.38 -7.87
N LEU A 5 11.55 -7.68 -6.93
CA LEU A 5 11.73 -6.23 -7.01
C LEU A 5 12.60 -5.82 -8.20
N LEU A 6 13.76 -6.48 -8.41
CA LEU A 6 14.68 -6.13 -9.50
C LEU A 6 14.08 -6.38 -10.90
N ASN A 7 13.10 -7.27 -11.03
CA ASN A 7 12.38 -7.45 -12.30
C ASN A 7 11.64 -6.17 -12.72
N GLU A 8 11.25 -5.32 -11.78
CA GLU A 8 10.56 -4.06 -12.07
C GLU A 8 11.49 -2.91 -12.50
N VAL A 9 12.80 -3.13 -12.58
CA VAL A 9 13.75 -2.16 -13.15
C VAL A 9 13.50 -1.95 -14.65
N LYS A 10 13.12 -3.01 -15.39
CA LYS A 10 12.67 -2.99 -16.80
C LYS A 10 13.52 -2.08 -17.71
N GLU A 11 12.91 -1.03 -18.25
CA GLU A 11 13.52 -0.07 -19.18
C GLU A 11 14.67 0.77 -18.57
N TYR A 12 14.75 0.85 -17.24
CA TYR A 12 15.76 1.67 -16.52
C TYR A 12 17.08 0.94 -16.25
N LYS A 13 17.28 -0.29 -16.79
CA LYS A 13 18.53 -1.07 -16.65
C LYS A 13 19.76 -0.30 -17.12
N LYS A 14 19.63 0.46 -18.22
CA LYS A 14 20.73 1.26 -18.78
C LYS A 14 21.17 2.34 -17.79
N ASP A 15 20.24 3.08 -17.22
CA ASP A 15 20.53 4.13 -16.24
C ASP A 15 21.09 3.55 -14.93
N THR A 16 20.59 2.38 -14.53
CA THR A 16 21.10 1.62 -13.39
C THR A 16 22.57 1.24 -13.53
N LEU A 17 23.02 0.90 -14.73
CA LEU A 17 24.43 0.54 -15.00
C LEU A 17 25.31 1.76 -15.25
N LEU A 18 24.79 2.83 -15.84
CA LEU A 18 25.56 4.04 -16.14
C LEU A 18 25.89 4.83 -14.86
N SER A 19 25.01 4.86 -13.86
CA SER A 19 25.27 5.57 -12.61
C SER A 19 26.52 5.05 -11.87
N PRO A 20 26.70 3.73 -11.62
CA PRO A 20 27.94 3.15 -11.09
C PRO A 20 29.19 3.47 -11.91
N VAL A 21 29.08 3.44 -13.25
CA VAL A 21 30.23 3.73 -14.13
C VAL A 21 30.70 5.18 -13.94
N TYR A 22 29.76 6.13 -14.00
CA TYR A 22 30.12 7.55 -13.83
C TYR A 22 30.61 7.87 -12.42
N VAL A 23 30.02 7.28 -11.37
CA VAL A 23 30.51 7.49 -10.00
C VAL A 23 31.89 6.87 -9.77
N SER A 24 32.22 5.80 -10.48
CA SER A 24 33.56 5.20 -10.43
C SER A 24 34.61 6.13 -11.06
N ILE A 25 34.27 6.77 -12.20
CA ILE A 25 35.15 7.78 -12.82
C ILE A 25 35.35 8.97 -11.86
N GLU A 26 34.25 9.48 -11.29
CA GLU A 26 34.27 10.55 -10.29
C GLU A 26 35.23 10.20 -9.13
N ALA A 27 35.04 9.03 -8.51
CA ALA A 27 35.80 8.59 -7.35
C ALA A 27 37.31 8.42 -7.66
N ILE A 28 37.64 7.83 -8.82
CA ILE A 28 39.05 7.66 -9.24
C ILE A 28 39.74 9.01 -9.44
N LEU A 29 39.07 9.94 -10.13
CA LEU A 29 39.64 11.27 -10.35
C LEU A 29 39.79 12.05 -9.05
N GLU A 30 38.82 11.95 -8.14
CA GLU A 30 38.86 12.61 -6.84
C GLU A 30 40.05 12.12 -5.96
N VAL A 31 40.37 10.82 -6.06
CA VAL A 31 41.55 10.24 -5.40
C VAL A 31 42.86 10.64 -6.09
N PHE A 32 42.83 10.89 -7.39
CA PHE A 32 44.01 11.28 -8.17
C PHE A 32 44.42 12.74 -7.96
N ILE A 33 43.50 13.65 -7.63
CA ILE A 33 43.77 15.08 -7.41
C ILE A 33 44.79 15.32 -6.29
N PRO A 34 44.72 14.70 -5.09
CA PRO A 34 45.75 14.86 -4.05
C PRO A 34 47.14 14.38 -4.49
N PHE A 35 47.23 13.36 -5.31
CA PHE A 35 48.48 12.89 -5.88
C PHE A 35 49.10 13.93 -6.83
N LEU A 36 48.30 14.55 -7.70
CA LEU A 36 48.76 15.66 -8.53
C LEU A 36 49.21 16.86 -7.70
N MET A 37 48.54 17.11 -6.57
CA MET A 37 48.94 18.17 -5.65
C MET A 37 50.34 17.90 -5.05
N ALA A 38 50.66 16.64 -4.70
CA ALA A 38 52.00 16.28 -4.28
C ALA A 38 53.02 16.62 -5.35
N LEU A 39 52.80 16.20 -6.59
CA LEU A 39 53.70 16.47 -7.72
C LEU A 39 53.87 17.97 -8.00
N LEU A 40 52.79 18.75 -7.81
CA LEU A 40 52.82 20.20 -7.93
C LEU A 40 53.73 20.83 -6.88
N VAL A 41 53.62 20.40 -5.62
CA VAL A 41 54.43 20.88 -4.51
C VAL A 41 55.91 20.52 -4.75
N ASP A 42 56.21 19.25 -4.99
CA ASP A 42 57.56 18.72 -5.08
C ASP A 42 58.32 19.19 -6.32
N ASN A 43 57.66 19.23 -7.49
CA ASN A 43 58.33 19.58 -8.76
C ASN A 43 58.11 21.04 -9.17
N GLY A 44 57.11 21.70 -8.61
CA GLY A 44 56.78 23.09 -8.87
C GLY A 44 57.27 24.05 -7.81
N ILE A 45 56.72 23.96 -6.59
CA ILE A 45 56.95 24.92 -5.53
C ILE A 45 58.37 24.76 -4.97
N GLU A 46 58.76 23.54 -4.57
CA GLU A 46 60.10 23.32 -3.95
C GLU A 46 61.25 23.57 -4.93
N LYS A 47 61.04 23.26 -6.21
CA LYS A 47 62.06 23.49 -7.26
C LYS A 47 61.95 24.88 -7.90
N GLY A 48 61.00 25.73 -7.50
CA GLY A 48 60.78 27.05 -8.10
C GLY A 48 60.43 27.03 -9.57
N ASN A 49 59.88 25.91 -10.08
CA ASN A 49 59.60 25.70 -11.53
C ASN A 49 58.17 26.08 -11.86
N MET A 50 57.95 27.31 -12.36
CA MET A 50 56.64 27.81 -12.77
C MET A 50 55.99 26.96 -13.89
N GLY A 51 56.77 26.36 -14.78
CA GLY A 51 56.26 25.48 -15.85
C GLY A 51 55.54 24.24 -15.26
N SER A 52 56.15 23.61 -14.26
CA SER A 52 55.58 22.47 -13.54
C SER A 52 54.30 22.87 -12.77
N ILE A 53 54.27 24.08 -12.17
CA ILE A 53 53.08 24.59 -11.49
C ILE A 53 51.91 24.74 -12.47
N TRP A 54 52.16 25.38 -13.62
CA TRP A 54 51.13 25.51 -14.65
C TRP A 54 50.67 24.16 -15.19
N PHE A 55 51.53 23.22 -15.42
CA PHE A 55 51.23 21.90 -15.94
C PHE A 55 50.34 21.10 -14.96
N TYR A 56 50.81 20.90 -13.72
CA TYR A 56 50.02 20.13 -12.72
C TYR A 56 48.78 20.87 -12.29
N GLY A 57 48.80 22.20 -12.17
CA GLY A 57 47.64 23.01 -11.85
C GLY A 57 46.52 22.89 -12.93
N THR A 58 46.92 22.97 -14.19
CA THR A 58 45.96 22.76 -15.32
C THR A 58 45.39 21.33 -15.29
N LEU A 59 46.24 20.32 -15.05
CA LEU A 59 45.80 18.93 -15.01
C LEU A 59 44.80 18.69 -13.84
N MET A 60 45.06 19.30 -12.68
CA MET A 60 44.10 19.25 -11.55
C MET A 60 42.78 19.92 -11.88
N LEU A 61 42.80 21.06 -12.55
CA LEU A 61 41.57 21.74 -13.00
C LEU A 61 40.77 20.86 -13.98
N VAL A 62 41.44 20.27 -14.97
CA VAL A 62 40.80 19.33 -15.92
C VAL A 62 40.22 18.13 -15.18
N ALA A 63 40.97 17.51 -14.26
CA ALA A 63 40.49 16.40 -13.45
C ALA A 63 39.25 16.79 -12.60
N ALA A 64 39.25 17.98 -12.01
CA ALA A 64 38.12 18.49 -11.24
C ALA A 64 36.86 18.72 -12.12
N PHE A 65 37.02 19.29 -13.33
CA PHE A 65 35.89 19.46 -14.25
C PHE A 65 35.34 18.13 -14.75
N VAL A 66 36.20 17.17 -15.08
CA VAL A 66 35.76 15.82 -15.52
C VAL A 66 35.07 15.09 -14.34
N SER A 67 35.60 15.20 -13.14
CA SER A 67 34.97 14.65 -11.93
C SER A 67 33.58 15.25 -11.70
N LEU A 68 33.45 16.59 -11.76
CA LEU A 68 32.18 17.28 -11.66
C LEU A 68 31.18 16.81 -12.72
N TRP A 69 31.61 16.71 -13.96
CA TRP A 69 30.78 16.22 -15.07
C TRP A 69 30.33 14.79 -14.84
N ALA A 70 31.25 13.89 -14.42
CA ALA A 70 30.95 12.50 -14.12
C ALA A 70 29.97 12.38 -12.93
N GLY A 71 30.19 13.15 -11.86
CA GLY A 71 29.31 13.19 -10.70
C GLY A 71 27.90 13.68 -11.03
N ALA A 72 27.78 14.72 -11.86
CA ALA A 72 26.49 15.23 -12.33
C ALA A 72 25.76 14.17 -13.20
N LYS A 73 26.48 13.48 -14.10
CA LYS A 73 25.90 12.38 -14.90
C LYS A 73 25.48 11.20 -14.04
N SER A 74 26.32 10.78 -13.09
CA SER A 74 25.97 9.73 -12.13
C SER A 74 24.70 10.07 -11.35
N GLY A 75 24.60 11.28 -10.81
CA GLY A 75 23.43 11.76 -10.08
C GLY A 75 22.17 11.76 -10.95
N LYS A 76 22.27 12.24 -12.20
CA LYS A 76 21.15 12.23 -13.16
C LYS A 76 20.66 10.80 -13.45
N HIS A 77 21.55 9.88 -13.78
CA HIS A 77 21.19 8.49 -14.07
C HIS A 77 20.64 7.77 -12.83
N ALA A 78 21.22 8.02 -11.65
CA ALA A 78 20.70 7.49 -10.40
C ALA A 78 19.27 7.95 -10.10
N ALA A 79 18.97 9.24 -10.30
CA ALA A 79 17.63 9.79 -10.10
C ALA A 79 16.62 9.21 -11.10
N ILE A 80 16.98 9.11 -12.39
CA ILE A 80 16.12 8.51 -13.41
C ILE A 80 15.85 7.04 -13.10
N ALA A 81 16.89 6.27 -12.78
CA ALA A 81 16.77 4.85 -12.47
C ALA A 81 15.89 4.61 -11.22
N SER A 82 16.14 5.34 -10.13
CA SER A 82 15.39 5.15 -8.88
C SER A 82 13.94 5.59 -8.99
N SER A 83 13.68 6.75 -9.61
CA SER A 83 12.31 7.24 -9.82
C SER A 83 11.53 6.36 -10.80
N GLY A 84 12.18 5.90 -11.87
CA GLY A 84 11.59 4.98 -12.83
C GLY A 84 11.28 3.61 -12.22
N PHE A 85 12.19 3.08 -11.42
CA PHE A 85 11.97 1.85 -10.65
C PHE A 85 10.78 1.98 -9.69
N ALA A 86 10.69 3.07 -8.93
CA ALA A 86 9.56 3.33 -8.04
C ALA A 86 8.22 3.48 -8.78
N LYS A 87 8.23 4.13 -9.96
CA LYS A 87 7.06 4.21 -10.85
C LYS A 87 6.58 2.81 -11.25
N ASN A 88 7.51 1.95 -11.67
CA ASN A 88 7.18 0.60 -12.10
C ASN A 88 6.67 -0.27 -10.94
N LEU A 89 7.27 -0.15 -9.74
CA LEU A 89 6.78 -0.83 -8.53
C LEU A 89 5.35 -0.42 -8.22
N ARG A 90 5.04 0.88 -8.13
CA ARG A 90 3.67 1.37 -7.87
C ARG A 90 2.68 0.87 -8.91
N LYS A 91 3.08 0.88 -10.20
CA LYS A 91 2.25 0.35 -11.28
C LYS A 91 1.99 -1.15 -11.13
N ALA A 92 3.00 -1.91 -10.77
CA ALA A 92 2.90 -3.36 -10.60
C ALA A 92 2.03 -3.71 -9.37
N GLU A 93 2.26 -3.05 -8.22
CA GLU A 93 1.44 -3.23 -7.02
C GLU A 93 -0.02 -2.87 -7.28
N TYR A 94 -0.29 -1.69 -7.86
CA TYR A 94 -1.66 -1.25 -8.15
C TYR A 94 -2.37 -2.22 -9.08
N ARG A 95 -1.69 -2.69 -10.14
CA ARG A 95 -2.25 -3.67 -11.06
C ARG A 95 -2.57 -4.99 -10.36
N ASN A 96 -1.70 -5.44 -9.47
CA ASN A 96 -1.92 -6.69 -8.73
C ASN A 96 -3.08 -6.57 -7.76
N ILE A 97 -3.16 -5.45 -7.02
CA ILE A 97 -4.28 -5.16 -6.11
C ILE A 97 -5.63 -5.14 -6.85
N GLN A 98 -5.67 -4.62 -8.09
CA GLN A 98 -6.91 -4.64 -8.89
C GLN A 98 -7.33 -6.06 -9.31
N ASN A 99 -6.41 -7.01 -9.32
CA ASN A 99 -6.69 -8.41 -9.64
C ASN A 99 -6.98 -9.27 -8.39
N PHE A 100 -6.87 -8.72 -7.19
CA PHE A 100 -7.14 -9.45 -5.95
C PHE A 100 -8.58 -9.92 -5.88
N SER A 101 -8.78 -11.11 -5.34
CA SER A 101 -10.08 -11.57 -4.87
C SER A 101 -10.50 -10.83 -3.60
N PHE A 102 -11.74 -10.98 -3.19
CA PHE A 102 -12.22 -10.41 -1.93
C PHE A 102 -11.48 -11.01 -0.72
N SER A 103 -11.22 -12.32 -0.71
CA SER A 103 -10.42 -12.99 0.30
C SER A 103 -8.99 -12.41 0.42
N ASN A 104 -8.35 -12.11 -0.73
CA ASN A 104 -7.06 -11.44 -0.71
C ASN A 104 -7.16 -10.02 -0.12
N ILE A 105 -8.19 -9.24 -0.48
CA ILE A 105 -8.39 -7.88 0.04
C ILE A 105 -8.65 -7.91 1.55
N ASP A 106 -9.45 -8.86 2.03
CA ASP A 106 -9.77 -9.00 3.46
C ASP A 106 -8.53 -9.33 4.32
N ALA A 107 -7.52 -10.00 3.73
CA ALA A 107 -6.25 -10.26 4.40
C ALA A 107 -5.40 -9.00 4.62
N TYR A 108 -5.72 -7.89 3.95
CA TYR A 108 -4.98 -6.63 4.04
C TYR A 108 -5.88 -5.50 4.55
N SER A 109 -5.35 -4.65 5.42
CA SER A 109 -6.01 -3.38 5.71
C SER A 109 -5.80 -2.39 4.57
N THR A 110 -6.81 -1.58 4.25
CA THR A 110 -6.70 -0.52 3.22
C THR A 110 -5.54 0.45 3.52
N SER A 111 -5.38 0.84 4.78
CA SER A 111 -4.26 1.69 5.21
C SER A 111 -2.90 1.01 5.02
N GLY A 112 -2.83 -0.31 5.23
CA GLY A 112 -1.65 -1.13 4.98
C GLY A 112 -1.24 -1.16 3.52
N LEU A 113 -2.19 -1.33 2.59
CA LEU A 113 -1.94 -1.28 1.15
C LEU A 113 -1.47 0.10 0.70
N ILE A 114 -2.10 1.18 1.20
CA ILE A 114 -1.68 2.56 0.91
C ILE A 114 -0.24 2.80 1.40
N THR A 115 0.10 2.35 2.61
CA THR A 115 1.45 2.48 3.16
C THR A 115 2.49 1.77 2.29
N ARG A 116 2.18 0.57 1.78
CA ARG A 116 3.05 -0.19 0.88
C ARG A 116 3.31 0.57 -0.42
N MET A 117 2.26 1.06 -1.08
CA MET A 117 2.36 1.80 -2.34
C MET A 117 3.05 3.16 -2.22
N MET A 118 2.95 3.84 -1.08
CA MET A 118 3.47 5.19 -0.90
C MET A 118 4.80 5.19 -0.13
N THR A 119 4.77 4.82 1.13
CA THR A 119 5.93 4.92 2.03
C THR A 119 6.97 3.85 1.73
N ASP A 120 6.55 2.59 1.61
CA ASP A 120 7.50 1.49 1.38
C ASP A 120 8.18 1.59 0.01
N VAL A 121 7.44 1.95 -1.04
CA VAL A 121 8.05 2.20 -2.36
C VAL A 121 9.03 3.37 -2.31
N THR A 122 8.74 4.43 -1.53
CA THR A 122 9.67 5.56 -1.37
C THR A 122 10.93 5.15 -0.63
N ASN A 123 10.81 4.32 0.41
CA ASN A 123 11.96 3.76 1.12
C ASN A 123 12.84 2.91 0.20
N ILE A 124 12.24 2.05 -0.60
CA ILE A 124 12.95 1.23 -1.59
C ILE A 124 13.58 2.09 -2.70
N GLN A 125 12.91 3.14 -3.16
CA GLN A 125 13.46 4.11 -4.12
C GLN A 125 14.74 4.75 -3.60
N ASN A 126 14.72 5.24 -2.36
CA ASN A 126 15.87 5.89 -1.72
C ASN A 126 17.03 4.90 -1.50
N ALA A 127 16.71 3.70 -1.02
CA ALA A 127 17.71 2.64 -0.85
C ALA A 127 18.33 2.22 -2.19
N TYR A 128 17.53 2.08 -3.24
CA TYR A 128 18.00 1.76 -4.57
C TYR A 128 18.92 2.84 -5.13
N GLN A 129 18.57 4.12 -4.99
CA GLN A 129 19.41 5.25 -5.40
C GLN A 129 20.75 5.25 -4.66
N MET A 130 20.74 5.01 -3.35
CA MET A 130 21.97 4.90 -2.57
C MET A 130 22.80 3.68 -2.98
N MET A 131 22.14 2.55 -3.24
CA MET A 131 22.83 1.32 -3.64
C MET A 131 23.60 1.49 -4.95
N ILE A 132 22.99 2.10 -5.97
CA ILE A 132 23.65 2.26 -7.29
C ILE A 132 24.68 3.38 -7.34
N ARG A 133 24.70 4.29 -6.35
CA ARG A 133 25.66 5.42 -6.30
C ARG A 133 26.60 5.31 -5.10
N VAL A 134 26.10 5.37 -3.89
CA VAL A 134 26.93 5.50 -2.67
C VAL A 134 27.59 4.16 -2.30
N CYS A 135 26.88 3.03 -2.48
CA CYS A 135 27.44 1.70 -2.25
C CYS A 135 28.59 1.35 -3.22
N VAL A 136 28.65 2.01 -4.37
CA VAL A 136 29.77 1.86 -5.30
C VAL A 136 30.88 2.86 -4.98
N ARG A 137 30.50 4.13 -4.74
CA ARG A 137 31.47 5.20 -4.46
C ARG A 137 32.30 4.95 -3.19
N ALA A 138 31.64 4.62 -2.08
CA ALA A 138 32.31 4.57 -0.79
C ALA A 138 33.40 3.46 -0.71
N PRO A 139 33.14 2.19 -1.12
CA PRO A 139 34.20 1.19 -1.16
C PRO A 139 35.31 1.54 -2.14
N LEU A 140 34.95 2.09 -3.32
CA LEU A 140 35.94 2.45 -4.33
C LEU A 140 36.86 3.56 -3.85
N MET A 141 36.31 4.62 -3.21
CA MET A 141 37.07 5.70 -2.60
C MET A 141 38.02 5.18 -1.51
N LEU A 142 37.53 4.30 -0.64
CA LEU A 142 38.31 3.69 0.43
C LEU A 142 39.49 2.88 -0.12
N ILE A 143 39.22 1.97 -1.08
CA ILE A 143 40.22 1.11 -1.68
C ILE A 143 41.23 1.93 -2.50
N ALA A 144 40.75 2.84 -3.33
CA ALA A 144 41.62 3.67 -4.17
C ALA A 144 42.52 4.60 -3.30
N SER A 145 41.97 5.22 -2.27
CA SER A 145 42.76 6.06 -1.35
C SER A 145 43.83 5.25 -0.57
N LEU A 146 43.49 4.02 -0.14
CA LEU A 146 44.46 3.10 0.46
C LEU A 146 45.56 2.70 -0.53
N ILE A 147 45.20 2.33 -1.77
CA ILE A 147 46.18 1.99 -2.81
C ILE A 147 47.13 3.16 -3.05
N MET A 148 46.61 4.38 -3.17
CA MET A 148 47.45 5.56 -3.35
C MET A 148 48.37 5.84 -2.14
N ALA A 149 47.86 5.63 -0.93
CA ALA A 149 48.68 5.73 0.27
C ALA A 149 49.84 4.69 0.29
N PHE A 150 49.58 3.46 -0.15
CA PHE A 150 50.62 2.42 -0.29
C PHE A 150 51.63 2.75 -1.39
N ILE A 151 51.22 3.37 -2.49
CA ILE A 151 52.11 3.82 -3.57
C ILE A 151 53.04 4.91 -3.06
N ILE A 152 52.57 5.85 -2.24
CA ILE A 152 53.36 6.94 -1.68
C ILE A 152 54.35 6.40 -0.65
N ASN A 153 53.86 5.74 0.41
CA ASN A 153 54.72 5.22 1.45
C ASN A 153 54.09 4.06 2.23
N ILE A 154 54.65 2.87 2.12
CA ILE A 154 54.15 1.66 2.76
C ILE A 154 54.04 1.79 4.28
N ARG A 155 55.03 2.43 4.95
CA ARG A 155 55.02 2.59 6.41
C ARG A 155 53.90 3.49 6.88
N MET A 156 53.59 4.58 6.14
CA MET A 156 52.51 5.50 6.43
C MET A 156 51.15 4.84 6.12
N ALA A 157 51.06 4.07 5.04
CA ALA A 157 49.84 3.35 4.67
C ALA A 157 49.38 2.36 5.75
N MET A 158 50.31 1.73 6.49
CA MET A 158 49.93 0.84 7.60
C MET A 158 49.18 1.55 8.73
N ILE A 159 49.39 2.86 8.91
CA ILE A 159 48.62 3.66 9.89
C ILE A 159 47.15 3.69 9.47
N PHE A 160 46.87 3.88 8.16
CA PHE A 160 45.50 3.87 7.66
C PHE A 160 44.84 2.50 7.80
N VAL A 161 45.57 1.40 7.56
CA VAL A 161 45.04 0.06 7.76
C VAL A 161 44.61 -0.15 9.21
N VAL A 162 45.43 0.24 10.17
CA VAL A 162 45.09 0.15 11.59
C VAL A 162 43.90 1.05 11.93
N ALA A 163 43.87 2.29 11.41
CA ALA A 163 42.75 3.22 11.63
C ALA A 163 41.42 2.67 11.04
N VAL A 164 41.46 2.11 9.84
CA VAL A 164 40.29 1.52 9.18
C VAL A 164 39.79 0.31 9.95
N LEU A 165 40.67 -0.59 10.39
CA LEU A 165 40.30 -1.76 11.20
C LEU A 165 39.70 -1.34 12.53
N PHE A 166 40.37 -0.40 13.25
CA PHE A 166 39.85 0.12 14.52
C PHE A 166 38.46 0.74 14.36
N LEU A 167 38.33 1.68 13.42
CA LEU A 167 37.08 2.38 13.19
C LEU A 167 35.98 1.41 12.65
N GLY A 168 36.36 0.46 11.81
CA GLY A 168 35.48 -0.59 11.32
C GLY A 168 34.88 -1.41 12.46
N VAL A 169 35.72 -1.89 13.39
CA VAL A 169 35.26 -2.66 14.56
C VAL A 169 34.30 -1.83 15.43
N VAL A 170 34.63 -0.56 15.68
CA VAL A 170 33.80 0.33 16.50
C VAL A 170 32.46 0.60 15.80
N LEU A 171 32.44 0.94 14.50
CA LEU A 171 31.23 1.23 13.78
C LEU A 171 30.31 -0.01 13.67
N PHE A 172 30.88 -1.18 13.34
CA PHE A 172 30.12 -2.43 13.33
C PHE A 172 29.59 -2.77 14.72
N GLY A 173 30.37 -2.58 15.78
CA GLY A 173 29.93 -2.76 17.17
C GLY A 173 28.75 -1.85 17.52
N ILE A 174 28.82 -0.56 17.19
CA ILE A 174 27.72 0.38 17.39
C ILE A 174 26.46 -0.08 16.64
N ILE A 175 26.57 -0.45 15.36
CA ILE A 175 25.44 -0.93 14.55
C ILE A 175 24.80 -2.18 15.19
N PHE A 176 25.61 -3.13 15.61
CA PHE A 176 25.13 -4.39 16.20
C PHE A 176 24.36 -4.17 17.51
N ILE A 177 24.83 -3.21 18.33
CA ILE A 177 24.18 -2.86 19.61
C ILE A 177 22.89 -2.06 19.37
N VAL A 178 22.90 -1.12 18.41
CA VAL A 178 21.80 -0.18 18.21
C VAL A 178 20.67 -0.78 17.37
N SER A 179 20.96 -1.69 16.44
CA SER A 179 19.96 -2.32 15.55
C SER A 179 18.77 -2.95 16.31
N PRO A 180 18.93 -3.77 17.37
CA PRO A 180 17.81 -4.32 18.12
C PRO A 180 17.04 -3.24 18.90
N ILE A 181 17.68 -2.14 19.30
CA ILE A 181 17.01 -1.03 19.98
C ILE A 181 16.09 -0.31 18.99
N PHE A 182 16.54 -0.06 17.76
CA PHE A 182 15.71 0.52 16.71
C PHE A 182 14.53 -0.39 16.33
N SER A 183 14.73 -1.69 16.24
CA SER A 183 13.64 -2.64 15.98
C SER A 183 12.52 -2.52 17.04
N ARG A 184 12.87 -2.42 18.31
CA ARG A 184 11.92 -2.19 19.41
C ARG A 184 11.27 -0.80 19.31
N LEU A 185 12.04 0.22 18.94
CA LEU A 185 11.56 1.58 18.75
C LEU A 185 10.49 1.66 17.68
N PHE A 186 10.71 1.05 16.51
CA PHE A 186 9.74 1.03 15.42
C PHE A 186 8.45 0.31 15.81
N SER A 187 8.54 -0.82 16.51
CA SER A 187 7.35 -1.51 17.03
C SER A 187 6.53 -0.62 17.99
N ARG A 188 7.18 0.22 18.80
CA ARG A 188 6.48 1.18 19.66
C ARG A 188 5.87 2.34 18.88
N TYR A 189 6.52 2.81 17.81
CA TYR A 189 5.92 3.80 16.90
C TYR A 189 4.67 3.26 16.21
N ASP A 190 4.68 1.99 15.77
CA ASP A 190 3.50 1.35 15.16
C ASP A 190 2.32 1.31 16.15
N PHE A 191 2.60 0.95 17.42
CA PHE A 191 1.60 0.96 18.48
C PHE A 191 1.05 2.38 18.76
N LEU A 192 1.93 3.39 18.85
CA LEU A 192 1.53 4.78 19.04
C LEU A 192 0.66 5.29 17.88
N ASN A 193 1.05 4.99 16.63
CA ASN A 193 0.31 5.37 15.45
C ASN A 193 -1.09 4.73 15.44
N ALA A 194 -1.21 3.45 15.78
CA ALA A 194 -2.49 2.77 15.90
C ALA A 194 -3.38 3.43 16.98
N SER A 195 -2.81 3.76 18.13
CA SER A 195 -3.53 4.45 19.23
C SER A 195 -4.00 5.85 18.82
N ILE A 196 -3.17 6.62 18.09
CA ILE A 196 -3.55 7.93 17.57
C ILE A 196 -4.69 7.79 16.56
N GLN A 197 -4.59 6.82 15.63
CA GLN A 197 -5.62 6.58 14.63
C GLN A 197 -6.96 6.20 15.28
N GLU A 198 -6.93 5.31 16.26
CA GLU A 198 -8.10 4.93 17.06
C GLU A 198 -8.75 6.15 17.74
N ASN A 199 -7.94 6.99 18.40
CA ASN A 199 -8.39 8.19 19.08
C ASN A 199 -9.02 9.21 18.11
N ILE A 200 -8.39 9.46 16.96
CA ILE A 200 -8.91 10.41 15.96
C ILE A 200 -10.22 9.90 15.37
N LEU A 201 -10.31 8.62 15.03
CA LEU A 201 -11.55 8.02 14.53
C LEU A 201 -12.66 8.05 15.60
N GLY A 202 -12.30 7.78 16.86
CA GLY A 202 -13.20 7.79 18.01
C GLY A 202 -13.34 9.14 18.71
N ILE A 203 -12.86 10.26 18.15
CA ILE A 203 -12.75 11.55 18.86
C ILE A 203 -14.10 12.07 19.39
N ARG A 204 -15.20 11.76 18.68
CA ARG A 204 -16.56 12.11 19.14
C ARG A 204 -16.93 11.35 20.41
N VAL A 205 -16.53 10.07 20.50
CA VAL A 205 -16.75 9.23 21.68
C VAL A 205 -15.91 9.76 22.84
N VAL A 206 -14.61 10.02 22.61
CA VAL A 206 -13.72 10.59 23.65
C VAL A 206 -14.29 11.89 24.21
N LYS A 207 -14.83 12.76 23.36
CA LYS A 207 -15.45 14.04 23.78
C LYS A 207 -16.78 13.84 24.49
N SER A 208 -17.66 12.96 24.00
CA SER A 208 -18.96 12.70 24.59
C SER A 208 -18.89 12.05 25.99
N PHE A 209 -17.89 11.18 26.18
CA PHE A 209 -17.65 10.54 27.49
C PHE A 209 -16.66 11.30 28.36
N VAL A 210 -16.22 12.52 27.96
CA VAL A 210 -15.29 13.39 28.72
C VAL A 210 -13.99 12.67 29.11
N ARG A 211 -13.47 11.80 28.22
CA ARG A 211 -12.27 10.98 28.47
C ARG A 211 -10.96 11.58 27.94
N LYS A 212 -10.96 12.89 27.70
CA LYS A 212 -9.80 13.61 27.16
C LYS A 212 -8.52 13.38 27.97
N ASP A 213 -8.60 13.49 29.29
CA ASP A 213 -7.42 13.41 30.15
C ASP A 213 -6.84 11.99 30.18
N HIS A 214 -7.69 10.97 30.12
CA HIS A 214 -7.28 9.57 30.00
C HIS A 214 -6.49 9.32 28.71
N GLU A 215 -6.97 9.83 27.58
CA GLU A 215 -6.29 9.67 26.28
C GLU A 215 -4.97 10.47 26.24
N ILE A 216 -4.91 11.65 26.85
CA ILE A 216 -3.66 12.42 26.97
C ILE A 216 -2.64 11.65 27.81
N GLU A 217 -3.05 11.02 28.91
CA GLU A 217 -2.16 10.24 29.77
C GLU A 217 -1.66 8.98 29.06
N LYS A 218 -2.54 8.25 28.34
CA LYS A 218 -2.19 7.11 27.49
C LYS A 218 -1.13 7.50 26.47
N PHE A 219 -1.36 8.59 25.73
CA PHE A 219 -0.41 9.13 24.74
C PHE A 219 0.93 9.52 25.39
N ARG A 220 0.90 10.19 26.57
CA ARG A 220 2.10 10.58 27.31
C ARG A 220 2.95 9.38 27.67
N ASN A 221 2.35 8.32 28.20
CA ASN A 221 3.07 7.12 28.64
C ASN A 221 3.76 6.41 27.47
N GLU A 222 3.09 6.30 26.32
CA GLU A 222 3.70 5.73 25.11
C GLU A 222 4.80 6.65 24.56
N SER A 223 4.59 7.96 24.54
CA SER A 223 5.58 8.94 24.11
C SER A 223 6.83 8.92 25.00
N GLU A 224 6.68 8.80 26.33
CA GLU A 224 7.80 8.67 27.28
C GLU A 224 8.57 7.36 27.07
N THR A 225 7.85 6.27 26.77
CA THR A 225 8.47 4.99 26.43
C THR A 225 9.33 5.10 25.17
N ILE A 226 8.81 5.73 24.11
CA ILE A 226 9.55 6.01 22.88
C ILE A 226 10.77 6.88 23.16
N PHE A 227 10.59 7.98 23.91
CA PHE A 227 11.68 8.88 24.30
C PHE A 227 12.80 8.14 25.04
N SER A 228 12.44 7.27 25.98
CA SER A 228 13.40 6.47 26.74
C SER A 228 14.19 5.51 25.85
N ILE A 229 13.52 4.80 24.92
CA ILE A 229 14.16 3.86 24.00
C ILE A 229 15.05 4.61 23.00
N GLN A 230 14.54 5.68 22.40
CA GLN A 230 15.29 6.52 21.47
C GLN A 230 16.49 7.16 22.16
N GLY A 231 16.32 7.67 23.37
CA GLY A 231 17.42 8.23 24.15
C GLY A 231 18.54 7.23 24.45
N LYS A 232 18.22 5.93 24.63
CA LYS A 232 19.23 4.87 24.76
C LYS A 232 20.00 4.65 23.44
N ALA A 233 19.28 4.63 22.30
CA ALA A 233 19.91 4.48 20.99
C ALA A 233 20.83 5.68 20.68
N GLU A 234 20.32 6.90 20.88
CA GLU A 234 21.04 8.14 20.61
C GLU A 234 22.30 8.28 21.49
N LYS A 235 22.24 7.90 22.77
CA LYS A 235 23.44 7.90 23.66
C LYS A 235 24.58 7.06 23.12
N ILE A 236 24.26 5.96 22.41
CA ILE A 236 25.27 5.10 21.78
C ILE A 236 25.74 5.71 20.46
N LEU A 237 24.80 6.22 19.65
CA LEU A 237 25.09 6.83 18.35
C LEU A 237 25.92 8.11 18.46
N VAL A 238 25.75 8.90 19.52
CA VAL A 238 26.54 10.12 19.77
C VAL A 238 28.03 9.82 19.85
N PHE A 239 28.44 8.64 20.31
CA PHE A 239 29.87 8.25 20.34
C PHE A 239 30.48 8.09 18.96
N ASN A 240 29.70 7.93 17.90
CA ASN A 240 30.21 7.78 16.55
C ASN A 240 31.03 8.99 16.10
N SER A 241 30.57 10.22 16.33
CA SER A 241 31.27 11.43 15.93
C SER A 241 32.56 11.67 16.72
N PRO A 242 32.60 11.61 18.06
CA PRO A 242 33.86 11.72 18.84
C PRO A 242 34.91 10.65 18.52
N VAL A 243 34.49 9.39 18.34
CA VAL A 243 35.41 8.30 17.97
C VAL A 243 36.02 8.55 16.60
N MET A 244 35.20 8.98 15.64
CA MET A 244 35.66 9.30 14.29
C MET A 244 36.63 10.48 14.32
N GLN A 245 36.33 11.56 15.08
CA GLN A 245 37.23 12.70 15.25
C GLN A 245 38.54 12.29 15.92
N LEU A 246 38.47 11.47 16.97
CA LEU A 246 39.67 10.94 17.64
C LEU A 246 40.54 10.14 16.67
N CYS A 247 39.91 9.26 15.87
CA CYS A 247 40.61 8.47 14.86
C CYS A 247 41.23 9.37 13.79
N MET A 248 40.50 10.40 13.31
CA MET A 248 40.98 11.35 12.30
C MET A 248 42.18 12.16 12.82
N TYR A 249 42.03 12.82 13.95
CA TYR A 249 43.13 13.64 14.52
C TYR A 249 44.29 12.78 15.00
N GLY A 250 44.04 11.60 15.58
CA GLY A 250 45.06 10.64 15.94
C GLY A 250 45.86 10.17 14.73
N THR A 251 45.20 9.85 13.62
CA THR A 251 45.86 9.50 12.35
C THR A 251 46.68 10.67 11.82
N ILE A 252 46.14 11.89 11.80
CA ILE A 252 46.83 13.10 11.35
C ILE A 252 48.09 13.34 12.21
N LEU A 253 47.99 13.25 13.55
CA LEU A 253 49.12 13.40 14.45
C LEU A 253 50.22 12.36 14.20
N LEU A 254 49.83 11.09 14.05
CA LEU A 254 50.78 10.01 13.76
C LEU A 254 51.48 10.21 12.43
N ILE A 255 50.73 10.57 11.38
CA ILE A 255 51.26 10.85 10.06
C ILE A 255 52.15 12.09 10.08
N SER A 256 51.79 13.15 10.83
CA SER A 256 52.61 14.34 10.98
C SER A 256 53.94 14.02 11.66
N TRP A 257 53.90 13.29 12.79
CA TRP A 257 55.10 12.93 13.53
C TRP A 257 56.01 12.00 12.72
N LEU A 258 55.49 10.87 12.29
CA LEU A 258 56.30 9.89 11.56
C LEU A 258 56.69 10.40 10.17
N GLY A 259 55.82 11.19 9.52
CA GLY A 259 56.10 11.84 8.25
C GLY A 259 57.23 12.87 8.34
N ALA A 260 57.24 13.70 9.38
CA ALA A 260 58.35 14.63 9.62
C ALA A 260 59.69 13.90 9.75
N HIS A 261 59.73 12.79 10.51
CA HIS A 261 60.92 11.95 10.57
C HIS A 261 61.35 11.37 9.23
N GLN A 262 60.40 10.95 8.39
CA GLN A 262 60.70 10.41 7.07
C GLN A 262 61.21 11.50 6.10
N ILE A 263 60.70 12.74 6.22
CA ILE A 263 61.13 13.88 5.40
C ILE A 263 62.58 14.27 5.80
N VAL A 264 62.86 14.37 7.10
CA VAL A 264 64.22 14.65 7.59
C VAL A 264 65.20 13.55 7.17
N ALA A 265 64.75 12.30 7.11
CA ALA A 265 65.54 11.17 6.61
C ALA A 265 65.58 11.08 5.08
N GLN A 266 65.01 12.04 4.36
CA GLN A 266 64.91 12.08 2.87
C GLN A 266 64.24 10.87 2.23
N ASN A 267 63.39 10.17 2.96
CA ASN A 267 62.61 9.02 2.47
C ASN A 267 61.18 9.38 2.01
N MET A 268 60.79 10.64 2.17
CA MET A 268 59.46 11.15 1.79
C MET A 268 59.54 12.65 1.48
N THR A 269 58.69 13.14 0.56
CA THR A 269 58.62 14.56 0.21
C THR A 269 57.52 15.28 1.00
N THR A 270 57.54 16.63 0.98
CA THR A 270 56.53 17.46 1.62
C THR A 270 55.19 17.33 0.92
N GLY A 271 55.19 17.22 -0.42
CA GLY A 271 53.97 17.01 -1.22
C GLY A 271 53.30 15.66 -0.94
N GLU A 272 54.11 14.62 -0.75
CA GLU A 272 53.60 13.28 -0.36
C GLU A 272 52.89 13.33 1.01
N LEU A 273 53.48 14.06 2.00
CA LEU A 273 52.84 14.24 3.31
C LEU A 273 51.52 14.96 3.21
N MET A 274 51.41 16.02 2.41
CA MET A 274 50.16 16.75 2.17
C MET A 274 49.07 15.87 1.56
N SER A 275 49.44 15.00 0.60
CA SER A 275 48.52 14.03 0.01
C SER A 275 47.99 13.03 1.04
N LEU A 276 48.82 12.52 1.93
CA LEU A 276 48.44 11.59 2.99
C LEU A 276 47.40 12.22 3.95
N PHE A 277 47.51 13.53 4.25
CA PHE A 277 46.48 14.22 5.03
C PHE A 277 45.11 14.23 4.33
N THR A 278 45.11 14.47 3.02
CA THR A 278 43.87 14.46 2.24
C THR A 278 43.27 13.03 2.18
N TYR A 279 44.11 12.00 1.99
CA TYR A 279 43.64 10.61 2.02
C TYR A 279 43.12 10.20 3.40
N THR A 280 43.62 10.76 4.50
CA THR A 280 43.04 10.52 5.84
C THR A 280 41.57 10.88 5.88
N ALA A 281 41.21 12.07 5.40
CA ALA A 281 39.83 12.52 5.38
C ALA A 281 38.98 11.63 4.44
N SER A 282 39.48 11.31 3.24
CA SER A 282 38.77 10.50 2.24
C SER A 282 38.48 9.07 2.74
N ILE A 283 39.46 8.41 3.35
CA ILE A 283 39.34 7.04 3.90
C ILE A 283 38.29 6.99 5.01
N LEU A 284 38.39 7.90 5.99
CA LEU A 284 37.48 7.90 7.14
C LEU A 284 36.06 8.30 6.77
N MET A 285 35.90 9.29 5.86
CA MET A 285 34.62 9.70 5.32
C MET A 285 33.93 8.55 4.54
N SER A 286 34.71 7.80 3.75
CA SER A 286 34.20 6.64 3.00
C SER A 286 33.68 5.54 3.93
N LEU A 287 34.36 5.28 5.04
CA LEU A 287 33.94 4.29 6.03
C LEU A 287 32.64 4.73 6.73
N MET A 288 32.51 6.01 7.04
CA MET A 288 31.26 6.58 7.59
C MET A 288 30.09 6.45 6.60
N MET A 289 30.31 6.74 5.32
CA MET A 289 29.29 6.56 4.27
C MET A 289 28.86 5.09 4.15
N MET A 290 29.78 4.13 4.22
CA MET A 290 29.46 2.70 4.22
C MET A 290 28.56 2.32 5.40
N SER A 291 28.85 2.83 6.59
CA SER A 291 28.02 2.60 7.78
C SER A 291 26.59 3.13 7.59
N MET A 292 26.44 4.35 7.07
CA MET A 292 25.14 4.96 6.80
C MET A 292 24.32 4.16 5.77
N VAL A 293 24.96 3.71 4.68
CA VAL A 293 24.31 2.89 3.66
C VAL A 293 23.84 1.56 4.24
N PHE A 294 24.65 0.92 5.07
CA PHE A 294 24.28 -0.35 5.71
C PHE A 294 22.99 -0.21 6.55
N VAL A 295 22.90 0.83 7.36
CA VAL A 295 21.70 1.11 8.17
C VAL A 295 20.49 1.31 7.26
N MET A 296 20.60 2.13 6.22
CA MET A 296 19.49 2.43 5.33
C MET A 296 19.01 1.22 4.54
N VAL A 297 19.93 0.39 4.03
CA VAL A 297 19.59 -0.86 3.35
C VAL A 297 18.85 -1.82 4.29
N THR A 298 19.34 -1.94 5.54
CA THR A 298 18.71 -2.80 6.55
C THR A 298 17.26 -2.36 6.84
N MET A 299 17.02 -1.06 6.99
CA MET A 299 15.67 -0.52 7.18
C MET A 299 14.76 -0.79 5.97
N SER A 300 15.31 -0.72 4.77
CA SER A 300 14.56 -0.91 3.53
C SER A 300 14.20 -2.38 3.23
N ILE A 301 14.87 -3.34 3.87
CA ILE A 301 14.55 -4.78 3.71
C ILE A 301 13.13 -5.08 4.16
N ALA A 302 12.66 -4.48 5.26
CA ALA A 302 11.31 -4.67 5.76
C ALA A 302 10.27 -4.15 4.75
N SER A 303 10.47 -2.94 4.21
CA SER A 303 9.64 -2.37 3.15
C SER A 303 9.63 -3.25 1.89
N GLY A 304 10.80 -3.76 1.48
CA GLY A 304 10.91 -4.66 0.34
C GLY A 304 10.18 -5.99 0.50
N LYS A 305 10.14 -6.55 1.72
CA LYS A 305 9.36 -7.74 2.03
C LYS A 305 7.86 -7.50 1.84
N ARG A 306 7.33 -6.41 2.42
CA ARG A 306 5.90 -6.06 2.30
C ARG A 306 5.46 -5.79 0.86
N ILE A 307 6.30 -5.12 0.05
CA ILE A 307 6.04 -4.93 -1.38
C ILE A 307 6.04 -6.28 -2.12
N ALA A 308 7.03 -7.13 -1.84
CA ALA A 308 7.14 -8.44 -2.49
C ALA A 308 5.97 -9.37 -2.12
N GLU A 309 5.42 -9.28 -0.91
CA GLU A 309 4.19 -9.99 -0.52
C GLU A 309 3.04 -9.60 -1.44
N VAL A 310 2.78 -8.30 -1.62
CA VAL A 310 1.73 -7.81 -2.51
C VAL A 310 1.99 -8.25 -3.96
N LEU A 311 3.22 -8.12 -4.47
CA LEU A 311 3.55 -8.49 -5.85
C LEU A 311 3.47 -9.98 -6.16
N ASN A 312 3.69 -10.84 -5.15
CA ASN A 312 3.65 -12.30 -5.31
C ASN A 312 2.29 -12.90 -4.90
N GLN A 313 1.37 -12.08 -4.36
CA GLN A 313 0.03 -12.54 -4.03
C GLN A 313 -0.75 -12.81 -5.31
N GLU A 314 -1.17 -14.04 -5.52
CA GLU A 314 -2.04 -14.45 -6.60
C GLU A 314 -3.50 -14.39 -6.16
N SER A 315 -4.39 -14.13 -7.11
CA SER A 315 -5.83 -14.16 -6.85
C SER A 315 -6.30 -15.61 -6.68
N ASP A 316 -7.04 -15.87 -5.61
CA ASP A 316 -7.66 -17.18 -5.37
C ASP A 316 -8.75 -17.49 -6.41
N LEU A 317 -9.33 -16.42 -7.00
CA LEU A 317 -10.39 -16.52 -7.98
C LEU A 317 -9.87 -16.17 -9.36
N THR A 318 -9.88 -17.15 -10.25
CA THR A 318 -9.48 -16.99 -11.65
C THR A 318 -10.60 -17.44 -12.57
N SER A 319 -10.71 -16.82 -13.74
CA SER A 319 -11.55 -17.34 -14.81
C SER A 319 -10.93 -18.60 -15.41
N PRO A 320 -11.72 -19.66 -15.68
CA PRO A 320 -11.21 -20.81 -16.43
C PRO A 320 -10.83 -20.41 -17.87
N GLU A 321 -9.84 -21.09 -18.48
CA GLU A 321 -9.36 -20.78 -19.84
C GLU A 321 -10.48 -20.79 -20.90
N ASN A 322 -11.48 -21.67 -20.74
CA ASN A 322 -12.64 -21.80 -21.62
C ASN A 322 -13.94 -21.46 -20.89
N GLY A 323 -13.93 -20.43 -20.06
CA GLY A 323 -15.10 -20.03 -19.28
C GLY A 323 -16.30 -19.69 -20.14
N VAL A 324 -17.50 -20.00 -19.64
CA VAL A 324 -18.76 -19.70 -20.32
C VAL A 324 -18.90 -18.20 -20.52
N GLN A 325 -19.20 -17.79 -21.77
CA GLN A 325 -19.22 -16.39 -22.20
C GLN A 325 -20.61 -15.76 -22.22
N THR A 326 -21.65 -16.49 -21.83
CA THR A 326 -23.04 -15.98 -21.82
C THR A 326 -23.81 -16.52 -20.64
N VAL A 327 -24.57 -15.67 -19.95
CA VAL A 327 -25.54 -16.06 -18.94
C VAL A 327 -26.91 -16.13 -19.61
N ALA A 328 -27.54 -17.30 -19.67
CA ALA A 328 -28.79 -17.50 -20.41
C ALA A 328 -29.98 -16.79 -19.74
N ASN A 329 -30.15 -16.97 -18.44
CA ASN A 329 -31.25 -16.44 -17.64
C ASN A 329 -30.81 -16.14 -16.21
N GLY A 330 -31.74 -15.72 -15.33
CA GLY A 330 -31.47 -15.39 -13.94
C GLY A 330 -31.80 -16.49 -12.94
N THR A 331 -31.94 -17.78 -13.36
CA THR A 331 -32.14 -18.88 -12.40
C THR A 331 -30.92 -19.09 -11.54
N ILE A 332 -31.13 -19.36 -10.26
CA ILE A 332 -30.03 -19.58 -9.30
C ILE A 332 -30.33 -20.84 -8.49
N ASP A 333 -29.36 -21.73 -8.39
CA ASP A 333 -29.45 -22.96 -7.63
C ASP A 333 -28.26 -23.05 -6.64
N PHE A 334 -28.55 -23.28 -5.37
CA PHE A 334 -27.60 -23.68 -4.37
C PHE A 334 -27.80 -25.18 -4.10
N GLU A 335 -26.76 -25.97 -4.27
CA GLU A 335 -26.79 -27.43 -4.10
C GLU A 335 -25.84 -27.83 -2.97
N ASN A 336 -26.39 -28.16 -1.80
CA ASN A 336 -25.67 -28.56 -0.60
C ASN A 336 -24.48 -27.64 -0.27
N VAL A 337 -24.72 -26.33 -0.28
CA VAL A 337 -23.66 -25.31 -0.14
C VAL A 337 -23.28 -25.13 1.32
N SER A 338 -21.98 -25.28 1.61
CA SER A 338 -21.35 -24.81 2.85
C SER A 338 -20.25 -23.80 2.54
N PHE A 339 -20.06 -22.83 3.45
CA PHE A 339 -19.09 -21.77 3.27
C PHE A 339 -18.54 -21.24 4.60
N HIS A 340 -17.22 -20.99 4.65
CA HIS A 340 -16.56 -20.27 5.72
C HIS A 340 -15.52 -19.27 5.18
N TYR A 341 -15.19 -18.24 5.95
CA TYR A 341 -14.06 -17.34 5.65
C TYR A 341 -12.77 -17.92 6.26
N GLY A 342 -11.69 -17.96 5.47
CA GLY A 342 -10.40 -18.49 5.96
C GLY A 342 -10.46 -19.97 6.38
N ASN A 343 -10.01 -20.27 7.60
CA ASN A 343 -10.00 -21.63 8.18
C ASN A 343 -10.97 -21.76 9.39
N ASP A 344 -11.97 -20.92 9.47
CA ASP A 344 -12.95 -20.89 10.56
C ASP A 344 -14.05 -21.94 10.41
N GLU A 345 -15.00 -21.95 11.34
CA GLU A 345 -16.19 -22.79 11.28
C GLU A 345 -17.13 -22.34 10.15
N ASP A 346 -17.94 -23.28 9.63
CA ASP A 346 -18.91 -22.99 8.56
C ASP A 346 -19.92 -21.94 9.04
N ILE A 347 -19.99 -20.84 8.31
CA ILE A 347 -21.00 -19.78 8.52
C ILE A 347 -22.25 -19.98 7.69
N LEU A 348 -22.18 -20.83 6.68
CA LEU A 348 -23.31 -21.37 5.92
C LEU A 348 -23.14 -22.88 5.87
N SER A 349 -24.19 -23.65 6.20
CA SER A 349 -24.14 -25.10 6.31
C SER A 349 -25.30 -25.73 5.55
N HIS A 350 -24.96 -26.56 4.54
CA HIS A 350 -25.90 -27.39 3.79
C HIS A 350 -27.10 -26.61 3.24
N ILE A 351 -26.84 -25.51 2.53
CA ILE A 351 -27.88 -24.70 1.91
C ILE A 351 -28.32 -25.34 0.58
N ASP A 352 -29.59 -25.70 0.49
CA ASP A 352 -30.28 -26.11 -0.74
C ASP A 352 -31.37 -25.11 -1.04
N LEU A 353 -31.27 -24.39 -2.18
CA LEU A 353 -32.20 -23.30 -2.55
C LEU A 353 -32.30 -23.19 -4.06
N HIS A 354 -33.55 -23.10 -4.56
CA HIS A 354 -33.83 -22.82 -5.96
C HIS A 354 -34.59 -21.49 -6.12
N ILE A 355 -34.06 -20.60 -6.96
CA ILE A 355 -34.66 -19.29 -7.25
C ILE A 355 -34.97 -19.23 -8.75
N PRO A 356 -36.27 -19.23 -9.15
CA PRO A 356 -36.65 -19.14 -10.55
C PRO A 356 -36.23 -17.81 -11.21
N SER A 357 -35.97 -17.86 -12.52
CA SER A 357 -35.65 -16.65 -13.28
C SER A 357 -36.82 -15.66 -13.28
N GLY A 358 -36.50 -14.38 -13.00
CA GLY A 358 -37.49 -13.30 -12.95
C GLY A 358 -38.27 -13.19 -11.64
N SER A 359 -38.11 -14.15 -10.72
CA SER A 359 -38.76 -14.11 -9.41
C SER A 359 -38.06 -13.15 -8.43
N THR A 360 -38.76 -12.82 -7.35
CA THR A 360 -38.25 -12.04 -6.23
C THR A 360 -38.09 -12.96 -5.02
N LEU A 361 -36.85 -13.07 -4.48
CA LEU A 361 -36.57 -13.72 -3.22
C LEU A 361 -36.34 -12.66 -2.13
N GLY A 362 -37.15 -12.70 -1.08
CA GLY A 362 -36.89 -11.98 0.17
C GLY A 362 -35.98 -12.81 1.08
N ILE A 363 -35.01 -12.21 1.77
CA ILE A 363 -34.17 -12.90 2.76
C ILE A 363 -34.29 -12.17 4.11
N LEU A 364 -34.76 -12.89 5.13
CA LEU A 364 -34.88 -12.45 6.51
C LEU A 364 -33.94 -13.26 7.41
N GLY A 365 -33.53 -12.68 8.52
CA GLY A 365 -32.77 -13.34 9.57
C GLY A 365 -32.10 -12.33 10.49
N ALA A 366 -31.67 -12.78 11.65
CA ALA A 366 -31.00 -11.95 12.66
C ALA A 366 -29.69 -11.33 12.12
N THR A 367 -29.20 -10.28 12.78
CA THR A 367 -27.89 -9.71 12.48
C THR A 367 -26.82 -10.79 12.73
N GLY A 368 -25.93 -11.01 11.77
CA GLY A 368 -24.91 -12.07 11.84
C GLY A 368 -25.33 -13.43 11.32
N SER A 369 -26.57 -13.64 10.83
CA SER A 369 -27.06 -14.92 10.29
C SER A 369 -26.55 -15.27 8.90
N SER A 370 -25.50 -14.62 8.41
CA SER A 370 -24.78 -14.92 7.15
C SER A 370 -25.56 -14.64 5.84
N LYS A 371 -26.59 -13.79 5.88
CA LYS A 371 -27.37 -13.39 4.69
C LYS A 371 -26.52 -12.78 3.58
N SER A 372 -25.65 -11.81 3.92
CA SER A 372 -24.75 -11.17 2.97
C SER A 372 -23.76 -12.16 2.37
N SER A 373 -23.24 -13.10 3.18
CA SER A 373 -22.33 -14.16 2.72
C SER A 373 -22.99 -15.06 1.67
N LEU A 374 -24.27 -15.44 1.87
CA LEU A 374 -25.00 -16.26 0.91
C LEU A 374 -25.07 -15.58 -0.47
N VAL A 375 -25.49 -14.33 -0.52
CA VAL A 375 -25.68 -13.63 -1.82
C VAL A 375 -24.36 -13.27 -2.49
N GLN A 376 -23.25 -13.15 -1.75
CA GLN A 376 -21.91 -12.89 -2.30
C GLN A 376 -21.34 -14.08 -3.08
N LEU A 377 -21.86 -15.30 -2.87
CA LEU A 377 -21.47 -16.47 -3.62
C LEU A 377 -22.01 -16.46 -5.05
N ILE A 378 -23.15 -15.77 -5.31
CA ILE A 378 -23.78 -15.71 -6.63
C ILE A 378 -22.91 -15.02 -7.68
N PRO A 379 -22.37 -13.79 -7.44
CA PRO A 379 -21.41 -13.15 -8.34
C PRO A 379 -19.98 -13.73 -8.19
N ARG A 380 -19.82 -14.83 -7.47
CA ARG A 380 -18.54 -15.45 -7.17
C ARG A 380 -17.52 -14.43 -6.61
N LEU A 381 -17.93 -13.71 -5.54
CA LEU A 381 -16.99 -12.88 -4.78
C LEU A 381 -16.10 -13.77 -3.88
N TYR A 382 -16.63 -14.92 -3.48
CA TYR A 382 -15.95 -16.02 -2.81
C TYR A 382 -16.39 -17.35 -3.45
N ASP A 383 -15.54 -18.35 -3.39
CA ASP A 383 -15.91 -19.73 -3.78
C ASP A 383 -16.48 -20.48 -2.57
N VAL A 384 -17.42 -21.40 -2.84
CA VAL A 384 -18.00 -22.26 -1.80
C VAL A 384 -16.95 -23.24 -1.26
N THR A 385 -17.05 -23.59 0.02
CA THR A 385 -16.20 -24.62 0.63
C THR A 385 -16.65 -26.02 0.24
N GLN A 386 -17.98 -26.24 0.19
CA GLN A 386 -18.59 -27.49 -0.26
C GLN A 386 -19.84 -27.17 -1.09
N GLY A 387 -20.23 -28.11 -1.96
CA GLY A 387 -21.37 -27.98 -2.83
C GLY A 387 -21.10 -27.12 -4.08
N SER A 388 -22.17 -26.61 -4.68
CA SER A 388 -22.10 -25.77 -5.88
C SER A 388 -23.18 -24.70 -5.89
N VAL A 389 -22.83 -23.51 -6.41
CA VAL A 389 -23.77 -22.45 -6.77
C VAL A 389 -23.84 -22.38 -8.29
N LYS A 390 -25.05 -22.49 -8.83
CA LYS A 390 -25.27 -22.44 -10.27
C LYS A 390 -26.10 -21.21 -10.65
N VAL A 391 -25.75 -20.60 -11.77
CA VAL A 391 -26.51 -19.54 -12.42
C VAL A 391 -26.89 -20.03 -13.81
N ALA A 392 -28.17 -19.94 -14.15
CA ALA A 392 -28.70 -20.49 -15.40
C ALA A 392 -28.32 -21.99 -15.61
N GLY A 393 -28.27 -22.78 -14.53
CA GLY A 393 -27.92 -24.20 -14.54
C GLY A 393 -26.44 -24.53 -14.69
N ILE A 394 -25.56 -23.53 -14.74
CA ILE A 394 -24.09 -23.69 -14.87
C ILE A 394 -23.41 -23.22 -13.58
N ASP A 395 -22.45 -24.00 -13.09
CA ASP A 395 -21.68 -23.65 -11.90
C ASP A 395 -20.97 -22.28 -12.09
N VAL A 396 -21.02 -21.42 -11.08
CA VAL A 396 -20.40 -20.08 -11.14
C VAL A 396 -18.88 -20.17 -11.36
N ARG A 397 -18.25 -21.30 -11.05
CA ARG A 397 -16.82 -21.55 -11.27
C ARG A 397 -16.47 -21.78 -12.74
N ASP A 398 -17.44 -22.18 -13.56
CA ASP A 398 -17.24 -22.47 -14.98
C ASP A 398 -17.45 -21.23 -15.87
N TYR A 399 -17.92 -20.12 -15.31
CA TYR A 399 -18.06 -18.86 -16.02
C TYR A 399 -16.75 -18.08 -16.12
N ASP A 400 -16.59 -17.31 -17.21
CA ASP A 400 -15.72 -16.15 -17.16
C ASP A 400 -16.24 -15.16 -16.11
N LEU A 401 -15.36 -14.78 -15.15
CA LEU A 401 -15.74 -13.93 -14.02
C LEU A 401 -16.33 -12.59 -14.44
N LYS A 402 -15.80 -12.01 -15.53
CA LYS A 402 -16.32 -10.74 -16.03
C LYS A 402 -17.74 -10.92 -16.56
N VAL A 403 -17.97 -11.96 -17.34
CA VAL A 403 -19.29 -12.28 -17.91
C VAL A 403 -20.32 -12.53 -16.82
N LEU A 404 -20.00 -13.33 -15.81
CA LEU A 404 -20.87 -13.58 -14.67
C LEU A 404 -21.21 -12.27 -13.96
N ARG A 405 -20.18 -11.51 -13.59
CA ARG A 405 -20.31 -10.25 -12.84
C ARG A 405 -20.98 -9.15 -13.66
N ASP A 406 -20.86 -9.14 -14.98
CA ASP A 406 -21.58 -8.20 -15.85
C ASP A 406 -23.10 -8.46 -15.84
N ASN A 407 -23.53 -9.70 -15.59
CA ASN A 407 -24.94 -10.09 -15.53
C ASN A 407 -25.54 -10.10 -14.10
N VAL A 408 -24.70 -9.96 -13.07
CA VAL A 408 -25.15 -9.85 -11.67
C VAL A 408 -24.80 -8.46 -11.16
N ALA A 409 -25.80 -7.68 -10.77
CA ALA A 409 -25.60 -6.41 -10.08
C ALA A 409 -25.87 -6.57 -8.59
N MET A 410 -25.01 -6.02 -7.77
CA MET A 410 -25.14 -6.07 -6.31
C MET A 410 -25.01 -4.67 -5.71
N VAL A 411 -26.00 -4.28 -4.91
CA VAL A 411 -25.97 -3.11 -4.07
C VAL A 411 -25.60 -3.58 -2.66
N LEU A 412 -24.41 -3.25 -2.22
CA LEU A 412 -23.86 -3.68 -0.94
C LEU A 412 -24.50 -2.91 0.22
N GLN A 413 -24.52 -3.49 1.40
CA GLN A 413 -24.98 -2.85 2.63
C GLN A 413 -24.25 -1.51 2.89
N LYS A 414 -22.93 -1.46 2.68
CA LYS A 414 -22.15 -0.22 2.75
C LYS A 414 -22.10 0.46 1.39
N ASN A 415 -23.01 1.38 1.18
CA ASN A 415 -23.13 2.14 -0.07
C ASN A 415 -21.98 3.15 -0.22
N VAL A 416 -21.21 3.05 -1.31
CA VAL A 416 -20.09 3.93 -1.62
C VAL A 416 -20.28 4.60 -2.97
N LEU A 417 -20.13 5.93 -2.99
CA LEU A 417 -20.03 6.72 -4.21
C LEU A 417 -18.59 7.24 -4.37
N PHE A 418 -18.17 7.36 -5.62
CA PHE A 418 -16.84 7.89 -5.94
C PHE A 418 -16.90 9.41 -6.12
N SER A 419 -15.76 10.07 -5.93
CA SER A 419 -15.61 11.49 -6.25
C SER A 419 -15.86 11.71 -7.75
N GLY A 420 -16.72 12.67 -8.08
CA GLY A 420 -17.12 12.96 -9.45
C GLY A 420 -18.57 13.38 -9.52
N THR A 421 -19.09 13.64 -10.71
CA THR A 421 -20.51 13.99 -10.91
C THR A 421 -21.44 12.80 -10.66
N ILE A 422 -22.73 13.08 -10.47
CA ILE A 422 -23.76 12.02 -10.42
C ILE A 422 -23.70 11.19 -11.71
N LYS A 423 -23.61 11.82 -12.89
CA LYS A 423 -23.48 11.11 -14.17
C LYS A 423 -22.29 10.16 -14.21
N GLU A 424 -21.13 10.62 -13.77
CA GLU A 424 -19.92 9.78 -13.70
C GLU A 424 -20.12 8.59 -12.76
N ASN A 425 -20.76 8.79 -11.61
CA ASN A 425 -21.12 7.70 -10.71
C ASN A 425 -22.10 6.70 -11.33
N MET A 426 -23.07 7.15 -12.12
CA MET A 426 -23.99 6.27 -12.82
C MET A 426 -23.29 5.44 -13.90
N ARG A 427 -22.35 6.03 -14.63
CA ARG A 427 -21.56 5.33 -15.68
C ARG A 427 -20.66 4.21 -15.14
N TRP A 428 -20.50 4.06 -13.84
CA TRP A 428 -19.94 2.83 -13.26
C TRP A 428 -20.82 1.59 -13.51
N GLY A 429 -22.13 1.76 -13.64
CA GLY A 429 -23.05 0.69 -14.02
C GLY A 429 -22.95 0.34 -15.51
N ASN A 430 -22.91 1.36 -16.36
CA ASN A 430 -22.72 1.23 -17.81
C ASN A 430 -21.90 2.43 -18.34
N PRO A 431 -20.62 2.23 -18.72
CA PRO A 431 -19.76 3.31 -19.21
C PRO A 431 -20.29 4.03 -20.46
N ASN A 432 -21.12 3.35 -21.26
CA ASN A 432 -21.67 3.86 -22.52
C ASN A 432 -23.10 4.40 -22.39
N ALA A 433 -23.63 4.49 -21.16
CA ALA A 433 -25.00 4.95 -20.92
C ALA A 433 -25.19 6.39 -21.40
N THR A 434 -26.29 6.60 -22.12
CA THR A 434 -26.75 7.95 -22.52
C THR A 434 -27.29 8.70 -21.30
N ASP A 435 -27.43 10.02 -21.44
CA ASP A 435 -27.98 10.84 -20.36
C ASP A 435 -29.45 10.50 -20.09
N GLU A 436 -30.21 10.08 -21.12
CA GLU A 436 -31.61 9.62 -21.01
C GLU A 436 -31.70 8.31 -20.22
N GLU A 437 -30.82 7.34 -20.49
CA GLU A 437 -30.77 6.07 -19.75
C GLU A 437 -30.40 6.30 -18.27
N ILE A 438 -29.51 7.22 -18.00
CA ILE A 438 -29.15 7.62 -16.63
C ILE A 438 -30.36 8.21 -15.90
N VAL A 439 -31.10 9.11 -16.56
CA VAL A 439 -32.31 9.74 -16.00
C VAL A 439 -33.38 8.68 -15.73
N GLU A 440 -33.59 7.75 -16.64
CA GLU A 440 -34.57 6.68 -16.46
C GLU A 440 -34.20 5.75 -15.30
N ALA A 441 -32.95 5.32 -15.20
CA ALA A 441 -32.47 4.53 -14.06
C ALA A 441 -32.64 5.26 -12.73
N CYS A 442 -32.38 6.57 -12.70
CA CYS A 442 -32.56 7.39 -11.50
C CYS A 442 -34.05 7.56 -11.15
N LYS A 443 -34.95 7.63 -12.12
CA LYS A 443 -36.40 7.64 -11.87
C LYS A 443 -36.86 6.32 -11.26
N LEU A 444 -36.41 5.18 -11.80
CA LEU A 444 -36.73 3.86 -11.26
C LEU A 444 -36.27 3.69 -9.80
N ALA A 445 -35.10 4.25 -9.46
CA ALA A 445 -34.56 4.27 -8.11
C ALA A 445 -35.13 5.39 -7.23
N GLN A 446 -36.14 6.13 -7.68
CA GLN A 446 -36.72 7.30 -6.99
C GLN A 446 -35.66 8.37 -6.64
N ALA A 447 -34.60 8.50 -7.46
CA ALA A 447 -33.50 9.44 -7.23
C ALA A 447 -33.67 10.75 -8.02
N ASP A 448 -34.41 10.76 -9.14
CA ASP A 448 -34.53 11.93 -10.03
C ASP A 448 -35.10 13.15 -9.29
N GLU A 449 -36.11 12.96 -8.44
CA GLU A 449 -36.77 14.05 -7.72
C GLU A 449 -35.77 14.91 -6.94
N PHE A 450 -34.94 14.29 -6.09
CA PHE A 450 -33.97 15.05 -5.31
C PHE A 450 -32.80 15.57 -6.16
N ILE A 451 -32.43 14.87 -7.25
CA ILE A 451 -31.39 15.33 -8.17
C ILE A 451 -31.83 16.62 -8.86
N GLN A 452 -33.11 16.71 -9.30
CA GLN A 452 -33.63 17.92 -9.93
C GLN A 452 -33.65 19.14 -8.99
N LEU A 453 -33.70 18.92 -7.67
CA LEU A 453 -33.61 19.97 -6.66
C LEU A 453 -32.17 20.44 -6.39
N MET A 454 -31.16 19.70 -6.83
CA MET A 454 -29.77 20.09 -6.68
C MET A 454 -29.39 21.22 -7.68
N PRO A 455 -28.51 22.17 -7.29
CA PRO A 455 -28.15 23.32 -8.15
C PRO A 455 -27.65 22.94 -9.55
N ASN A 456 -26.84 21.88 -9.63
CA ASN A 456 -26.24 21.38 -10.88
C ASN A 456 -26.90 20.08 -11.37
N LYS A 457 -28.03 19.68 -10.79
CA LYS A 457 -28.78 18.47 -11.16
C LYS A 457 -27.84 17.27 -11.29
N TYR A 458 -27.83 16.57 -12.43
CA TYR A 458 -27.00 15.40 -12.71
C TYR A 458 -25.50 15.69 -12.81
N ASP A 459 -25.11 16.96 -13.01
CA ASP A 459 -23.72 17.41 -13.00
C ASP A 459 -23.26 17.83 -11.59
N THR A 460 -24.09 17.62 -10.56
CA THR A 460 -23.72 17.85 -9.17
C THR A 460 -22.54 16.94 -8.78
N TYR A 461 -21.49 17.55 -8.21
CA TYR A 461 -20.32 16.82 -7.77
C TYR A 461 -20.57 16.09 -6.44
N ILE A 462 -20.24 14.82 -6.41
CA ILE A 462 -20.29 13.95 -5.24
C ILE A 462 -18.88 13.91 -4.65
N GLU A 463 -18.76 14.17 -3.36
CA GLU A 463 -17.51 14.03 -2.62
C GLU A 463 -17.15 12.56 -2.36
N GLN A 464 -15.90 12.30 -2.01
CA GLN A 464 -15.40 10.95 -1.70
C GLN A 464 -16.29 10.24 -0.66
N GLY A 465 -16.79 9.06 -1.01
CA GLY A 465 -17.70 8.29 -0.16
C GLY A 465 -19.12 8.82 -0.11
N GLY A 466 -19.47 9.87 -0.88
CA GLY A 466 -20.79 10.49 -0.89
C GLY A 466 -21.13 11.23 0.41
N THR A 467 -20.16 11.93 1.01
CA THR A 467 -20.31 12.63 2.30
C THR A 467 -21.25 13.84 2.23
N ASN A 468 -21.44 14.38 1.03
CA ASN A 468 -22.30 15.53 0.76
C ASN A 468 -23.75 15.17 0.34
N VAL A 469 -24.11 13.88 0.41
CA VAL A 469 -25.48 13.40 0.20
C VAL A 469 -25.99 12.61 1.40
N SER A 470 -27.30 12.60 1.65
CA SER A 470 -27.88 11.84 2.75
C SER A 470 -27.76 10.33 2.53
N GLY A 471 -27.93 9.53 3.61
CA GLY A 471 -27.88 8.07 3.53
C GLY A 471 -28.85 7.50 2.50
N GLY A 472 -30.13 7.93 2.55
CA GLY A 472 -31.16 7.49 1.60
C GLY A 472 -30.92 7.96 0.16
N GLN A 473 -30.38 9.18 -0.05
CA GLN A 473 -29.98 9.65 -1.37
C GLN A 473 -28.84 8.79 -1.94
N ARG A 474 -27.84 8.46 -1.11
CA ARG A 474 -26.71 7.59 -1.48
C ARG A 474 -27.19 6.19 -1.86
N GLN A 475 -28.09 5.61 -1.09
CA GLN A 475 -28.68 4.30 -1.39
C GLN A 475 -29.39 4.31 -2.74
N ARG A 476 -30.28 5.29 -2.97
CA ARG A 476 -31.01 5.42 -4.25
C ARG A 476 -30.08 5.61 -5.45
N LEU A 477 -28.99 6.37 -5.32
CA LEU A 477 -27.97 6.48 -6.36
C LEU A 477 -27.25 5.14 -6.63
N CYS A 478 -26.93 4.37 -5.59
CA CYS A 478 -26.32 3.04 -5.76
C CYS A 478 -27.29 2.04 -6.41
N ILE A 479 -28.58 2.12 -6.10
CA ILE A 479 -29.64 1.33 -6.75
C ILE A 479 -29.74 1.73 -8.23
N ALA A 480 -29.80 3.03 -8.56
CA ALA A 480 -29.83 3.51 -9.94
C ALA A 480 -28.64 3.00 -10.76
N ARG A 481 -27.43 3.06 -10.18
CA ARG A 481 -26.21 2.52 -10.79
C ARG A 481 -26.31 1.02 -11.08
N ALA A 482 -26.90 0.25 -10.17
CA ALA A 482 -27.10 -1.19 -10.35
C ALA A 482 -28.14 -1.51 -11.46
N ILE A 483 -29.23 -0.75 -11.53
CA ILE A 483 -30.27 -0.88 -12.57
C ILE A 483 -29.68 -0.56 -13.95
N LEU A 484 -28.87 0.49 -14.05
CA LEU A 484 -28.29 0.94 -15.32
C LEU A 484 -27.39 -0.13 -15.98
N LYS A 485 -26.92 -1.09 -15.21
CA LYS A 485 -26.19 -2.26 -15.70
C LYS A 485 -27.08 -3.24 -16.49
N SER A 486 -28.41 -3.13 -16.37
CA SER A 486 -29.41 -4.05 -16.98
C SER A 486 -29.12 -5.53 -16.67
N PRO A 487 -28.97 -5.89 -15.39
CA PRO A 487 -28.52 -7.21 -14.99
C PRO A 487 -29.63 -8.25 -15.13
N LYS A 488 -29.26 -9.54 -15.27
CA LYS A 488 -30.17 -10.67 -15.15
C LYS A 488 -30.53 -11.02 -13.70
N ILE A 489 -29.61 -10.68 -12.77
CA ILE A 489 -29.78 -10.89 -11.33
C ILE A 489 -29.43 -9.57 -10.62
N LEU A 490 -30.35 -9.05 -9.81
CA LEU A 490 -30.19 -7.86 -8.99
C LEU A 490 -30.25 -8.25 -7.52
N ILE A 491 -29.18 -7.97 -6.79
CA ILE A 491 -29.06 -8.25 -5.36
C ILE A 491 -29.06 -6.91 -4.60
N LEU A 492 -29.95 -6.78 -3.64
CA LEU A 492 -30.10 -5.63 -2.75
C LEU A 492 -29.83 -6.08 -1.32
N ASP A 493 -28.60 -5.83 -0.83
CA ASP A 493 -28.17 -6.21 0.52
C ASP A 493 -28.41 -5.07 1.51
N ASP A 494 -29.54 -5.12 2.22
CA ASP A 494 -30.02 -4.10 3.20
C ASP A 494 -29.91 -2.65 2.66
N SER A 495 -30.11 -2.53 1.34
CA SER A 495 -29.83 -1.31 0.59
C SER A 495 -30.98 -0.31 0.56
N THR A 496 -32.07 -0.58 1.26
CA THR A 496 -33.20 0.34 1.44
C THR A 496 -33.43 0.72 2.90
N SER A 497 -32.55 0.31 3.81
CA SER A 497 -32.70 0.56 5.26
C SER A 497 -32.73 2.05 5.67
N ALA A 498 -32.07 2.93 4.92
CA ALA A 498 -32.09 4.38 5.12
C ALA A 498 -33.11 5.10 4.21
N VAL A 499 -33.92 4.35 3.47
CA VAL A 499 -35.00 4.88 2.64
C VAL A 499 -36.32 4.72 3.42
N ASP A 500 -37.23 5.70 3.30
CA ASP A 500 -38.53 5.62 3.91
C ASP A 500 -39.40 4.54 3.25
N THR A 501 -40.37 4.01 3.99
CA THR A 501 -41.21 2.87 3.57
C THR A 501 -41.97 3.15 2.27
N LYS A 502 -42.45 4.40 2.07
CA LYS A 502 -43.17 4.78 0.86
C LYS A 502 -42.27 4.74 -0.38
N THR A 503 -41.08 5.32 -0.27
CA THR A 503 -40.09 5.32 -1.37
C THR A 503 -39.60 3.90 -1.67
N ASP A 504 -39.39 3.05 -0.65
CA ASP A 504 -39.01 1.65 -0.82
C ASP A 504 -40.10 0.88 -1.60
N ALA A 505 -41.36 1.06 -1.26
CA ALA A 505 -42.49 0.45 -1.98
C ALA A 505 -42.54 0.89 -3.46
N LEU A 506 -42.31 2.18 -3.75
CA LEU A 506 -42.26 2.70 -5.13
C LEU A 506 -41.10 2.12 -5.93
N ILE A 507 -39.93 1.95 -5.31
CA ILE A 507 -38.78 1.30 -5.96
C ILE A 507 -39.11 -0.15 -6.31
N ARG A 508 -39.69 -0.91 -5.38
CA ARG A 508 -40.10 -2.31 -5.61
C ARG A 508 -41.14 -2.43 -6.71
N GLN A 509 -42.16 -1.56 -6.71
CA GLN A 509 -43.15 -1.50 -7.76
C GLN A 509 -42.52 -1.21 -9.14
N ALA A 510 -41.60 -0.23 -9.20
CA ALA A 510 -40.87 0.10 -10.42
C ALA A 510 -40.08 -1.11 -10.97
N PHE A 511 -39.49 -1.93 -10.08
CA PHE A 511 -38.80 -3.16 -10.50
C PHE A 511 -39.75 -4.18 -11.15
N LEU A 512 -40.93 -4.39 -10.57
CA LEU A 512 -41.89 -5.33 -11.11
C LEU A 512 -42.38 -4.89 -12.49
N GLU A 513 -42.61 -3.60 -12.69
CA GLU A 513 -43.15 -3.07 -13.95
C GLU A 513 -42.09 -2.93 -15.05
N LYS A 514 -40.87 -2.52 -14.71
CA LYS A 514 -39.87 -2.11 -15.70
C LYS A 514 -38.74 -3.13 -15.94
N ILE A 515 -38.45 -4.00 -14.97
CA ILE A 515 -37.44 -5.04 -15.09
C ILE A 515 -38.01 -6.43 -14.69
N PRO A 516 -39.15 -6.86 -15.26
CA PRO A 516 -39.86 -8.08 -14.85
C PRO A 516 -39.04 -9.37 -15.07
N HIS A 517 -38.11 -9.36 -16.02
CA HIS A 517 -37.26 -10.52 -16.34
C HIS A 517 -36.00 -10.64 -15.48
N THR A 518 -35.71 -9.65 -14.65
CA THR A 518 -34.57 -9.67 -13.74
C THR A 518 -34.94 -10.42 -12.46
N THR A 519 -34.15 -11.42 -12.07
CA THR A 519 -34.27 -12.08 -10.77
C THR A 519 -33.79 -11.13 -9.68
N ARG A 520 -34.62 -10.93 -8.64
CA ARG A 520 -34.36 -9.96 -7.57
C ARG A 520 -34.16 -10.68 -6.25
N ILE A 521 -33.10 -10.35 -5.55
CA ILE A 521 -32.84 -10.84 -4.19
C ILE A 521 -32.78 -9.63 -3.27
N ILE A 522 -33.67 -9.58 -2.30
CA ILE A 522 -33.81 -8.46 -1.38
C ILE A 522 -33.52 -8.96 0.04
N ILE A 523 -32.40 -8.58 0.60
CA ILE A 523 -32.12 -8.77 2.02
C ILE A 523 -32.67 -7.57 2.76
N SER A 524 -33.55 -7.79 3.70
CA SER A 524 -34.07 -6.74 4.55
C SER A 524 -34.33 -7.23 5.97
N GLN A 525 -34.15 -6.34 6.94
CA GLN A 525 -34.60 -6.54 8.30
C GLN A 525 -36.08 -6.17 8.50
N ARG A 526 -36.67 -5.45 7.53
CA ARG A 526 -38.10 -5.06 7.55
C ARG A 526 -38.90 -6.09 6.77
N VAL A 527 -39.88 -6.72 7.44
CA VAL A 527 -40.78 -7.68 6.78
C VAL A 527 -41.58 -6.99 5.68
N SER A 528 -42.00 -5.72 5.87
CA SER A 528 -42.70 -4.92 4.89
C SER A 528 -41.99 -4.75 3.54
N SER A 529 -40.64 -4.87 3.53
CA SER A 529 -39.86 -4.79 2.29
C SER A 529 -39.77 -6.08 1.50
N ILE A 530 -40.16 -7.22 2.10
CA ILE A 530 -40.08 -8.56 1.48
C ILE A 530 -41.37 -9.35 1.49
N GLN A 531 -42.43 -8.88 2.13
CA GLN A 531 -43.70 -9.60 2.27
C GLN A 531 -44.37 -9.91 0.91
N ASP A 532 -44.12 -9.06 -0.09
CA ASP A 532 -44.67 -9.22 -1.46
C ASP A 532 -43.73 -10.05 -2.37
N ALA A 533 -42.69 -10.66 -1.84
CA ALA A 533 -41.78 -11.51 -2.60
C ALA A 533 -42.44 -12.85 -2.96
N ASP A 534 -42.05 -13.41 -4.13
CA ASP A 534 -42.57 -14.71 -4.60
C ASP A 534 -42.17 -15.84 -3.63
N GLN A 535 -41.00 -15.72 -3.01
CA GLN A 535 -40.50 -16.59 -1.96
C GLN A 535 -39.74 -15.77 -0.92
N ILE A 536 -39.82 -16.20 0.35
CA ILE A 536 -39.07 -15.62 1.45
C ILE A 536 -38.22 -16.72 2.12
N LEU A 537 -36.93 -16.49 2.20
CA LEU A 537 -35.98 -17.33 2.88
C LEU A 537 -35.70 -16.78 4.29
N VAL A 538 -35.92 -17.58 5.30
CA VAL A 538 -35.54 -17.27 6.68
C VAL A 538 -34.27 -18.02 7.02
N ILE A 539 -33.19 -17.27 7.32
CA ILE A 539 -31.87 -17.84 7.69
C ILE A 539 -31.65 -17.62 9.18
N ASP A 540 -31.30 -18.69 9.86
CA ASP A 540 -30.91 -18.67 11.25
C ASP A 540 -29.63 -19.52 11.44
N ASP A 541 -28.62 -18.92 12.11
CA ASP A 541 -27.32 -19.54 12.37
C ASP A 541 -26.71 -20.29 11.15
N GLY A 542 -26.74 -19.62 9.99
CA GLY A 542 -26.16 -20.14 8.75
C GLY A 542 -26.94 -21.28 8.09
N LYS A 543 -28.16 -21.57 8.53
CA LYS A 543 -29.04 -22.62 8.00
C LYS A 543 -30.39 -22.07 7.56
N ILE A 544 -31.06 -22.78 6.65
CA ILE A 544 -32.42 -22.45 6.26
C ILE A 544 -33.37 -22.84 7.39
N SER A 545 -33.98 -21.84 8.03
CA SER A 545 -35.01 -22.03 9.06
C SER A 545 -36.40 -22.14 8.45
N GLY A 546 -36.63 -21.50 7.30
CA GLY A 546 -37.91 -21.56 6.59
C GLY A 546 -37.77 -21.03 5.16
N LEU A 547 -38.58 -21.57 4.26
CA LEU A 547 -38.73 -21.11 2.87
C LEU A 547 -40.18 -21.21 2.48
N GLY A 548 -40.77 -20.13 1.98
CA GLY A 548 -42.17 -20.09 1.54
C GLY A 548 -42.65 -18.68 1.27
N THR A 549 -43.97 -18.54 1.03
CA THR A 549 -44.62 -17.23 0.92
C THR A 549 -44.82 -16.59 2.29
N HIS A 550 -45.17 -15.30 2.30
CA HIS A 550 -45.50 -14.56 3.53
C HIS A 550 -46.56 -15.30 4.37
N GLU A 551 -47.65 -15.74 3.77
CA GLU A 551 -48.74 -16.41 4.47
C GLU A 551 -48.37 -17.80 5.02
N GLU A 552 -47.52 -18.53 4.31
CA GLU A 552 -47.02 -19.82 4.74
C GLU A 552 -46.06 -19.67 5.94
N LEU A 553 -45.16 -18.70 5.88
CA LEU A 553 -44.17 -18.47 6.94
C LEU A 553 -44.78 -17.91 8.22
N LEU A 554 -45.81 -17.10 8.14
CA LEU A 554 -46.59 -16.66 9.31
C LEU A 554 -47.17 -17.83 10.10
N LYS A 555 -47.48 -18.95 9.45
CA LYS A 555 -48.02 -20.14 10.10
C LYS A 555 -46.99 -21.17 10.51
N SER A 556 -45.88 -21.25 9.75
CA SER A 556 -44.92 -22.35 9.88
C SER A 556 -43.60 -21.96 10.56
N ASN A 557 -43.23 -20.67 10.61
CA ASN A 557 -41.94 -20.20 11.13
C ASN A 557 -42.12 -19.21 12.27
N ALA A 558 -41.74 -19.61 13.47
CA ALA A 558 -41.93 -18.82 14.67
C ALA A 558 -41.11 -17.49 14.62
N MET A 559 -39.85 -17.54 14.17
CA MET A 559 -38.98 -16.36 14.04
C MET A 559 -39.58 -15.32 13.09
N TYR A 560 -40.11 -15.77 11.95
CA TYR A 560 -40.75 -14.89 10.98
C TYR A 560 -41.98 -14.21 11.56
N ASN A 561 -42.84 -14.99 12.23
CA ASN A 561 -44.08 -14.49 12.82
C ASN A 561 -43.80 -13.50 13.97
N GLU A 562 -42.87 -13.84 14.89
CA GLU A 562 -42.46 -12.95 15.99
C GLU A 562 -41.89 -11.63 15.44
N THR A 563 -41.05 -11.70 14.38
CA THR A 563 -40.48 -10.49 13.76
C THR A 563 -41.57 -9.62 13.14
N PHE A 564 -42.53 -10.23 12.46
CA PHE A 564 -43.67 -9.53 11.84
C PHE A 564 -44.57 -8.87 12.88
N GLU A 565 -44.94 -9.59 13.95
CA GLU A 565 -45.76 -9.07 15.03
C GLU A 565 -45.04 -7.93 15.76
N ALA A 566 -43.75 -8.07 16.05
CA ALA A 566 -42.96 -7.02 16.70
C ALA A 566 -42.89 -5.73 15.88
N GLN A 567 -42.80 -5.86 14.54
CA GLN A 567 -42.76 -4.69 13.65
C GLN A 567 -44.13 -4.02 13.46
N ASN A 568 -45.21 -4.77 13.50
CA ASN A 568 -46.60 -4.24 13.38
C ASN A 568 -47.09 -3.65 14.70
N ASN A 569 -46.77 -4.28 15.82
CA ASN A 569 -47.20 -3.80 17.14
C ASN A 569 -46.36 -2.59 17.63
N GLY A 570 -45.14 -2.41 17.13
CA GLY A 570 -44.27 -1.24 17.41
C GLY A 570 -44.74 0.06 16.75
N GLY A 571 -45.62 -0.01 15.73
CA GLY A 571 -46.20 1.17 15.07
C GLY A 571 -47.27 1.91 15.92
N ASP A 572 -47.87 1.24 16.91
CA ASP A 572 -48.91 1.83 17.74
C ASP A 572 -48.39 2.75 18.86
N PHE A 573 -47.09 2.82 19.10
CA PHE A 573 -46.48 3.69 20.12
C PHE A 573 -46.08 5.07 19.63
N ASP A 574 -46.03 5.30 18.32
CA ASP A 574 -45.64 6.61 17.74
C ASP A 574 -46.86 7.52 17.40
N GLU A 575 -48.12 7.08 17.65
CA GLU A 575 -49.35 7.87 17.45
C GLU A 575 -50.05 8.33 18.74
N GLN A 576 -49.37 8.32 19.90
CA GLN A 576 -49.91 8.92 21.11
C GLN A 576 -49.11 10.13 21.56
#